data_d92a00d5bd0aa561279ce114b49f390a
#
_entry.id   d92a00d5bd0aa561279ce114b49f390a
#
_cell.length_a   1.000
_cell.length_b   1.000
_cell.length_c   1.000
_cell.angle_alpha   90.00
_cell.angle_beta   90.00
_cell.angle_gamma   90.00
#
_symmetry.space_group_name_H-M   'P 1'
#
loop_
_entity.id
_entity.type
_entity.pdbx_description
1 polymer ?
#
loop_
_entity_poly.entity_id
_entity_poly.type
_entity_poly.pdbx_seq_one_letter_code
_entity_poly.pdbx_strand_id
1 'polypeptide(L)'
;MSFCFGIDELLDSASQLSYLKSKRVGLVAHPASITSTQKHTLDALIAKGLKPDCVFGPQHGMRGEKQDNMIETDDYFDPVHQIQVISLYGEHRRPTAEMLEPLDVIVFDLQDIGCRIYTYIATMMYFAD
;
A
#
# COMPACT_ATOMS: atom_id res chain seq x y z
N MET A 1 -20.08 9.80 17.62
CA MET A 1 -19.12 8.78 17.14
C MET A 1 -18.43 9.38 15.94
N SER A 2 -17.14 9.63 16.00
CA SER A 2 -16.39 10.10 14.84
C SER A 2 -15.98 8.89 14.00
N PHE A 3 -16.13 9.00 12.68
CA PHE A 3 -15.61 7.98 11.76
C PHE A 3 -14.08 8.04 11.75
N CYS A 4 -13.43 6.87 11.74
CA CYS A 4 -11.98 6.73 11.73
C CYS A 4 -11.62 5.62 10.74
N PHE A 5 -10.64 5.85 9.89
CA PHE A 5 -10.10 4.80 9.03
C PHE A 5 -9.12 3.91 9.81
N GLY A 6 -8.91 2.69 9.36
CA GLY A 6 -7.93 1.80 9.99
C GLY A 6 -6.52 2.39 10.01
N ILE A 7 -6.15 3.18 9.00
CA ILE A 7 -4.86 3.88 9.00
C ILE A 7 -4.78 4.95 10.09
N ASP A 8 -5.84 5.67 10.41
CA ASP A 8 -5.83 6.66 11.48
C ASP A 8 -5.60 5.96 12.84
N GLU A 9 -6.28 4.84 13.08
CA GLU A 9 -6.08 4.01 14.29
C GLU A 9 -4.63 3.52 14.40
N LEU A 10 -4.05 3.06 13.30
CA LEU A 10 -2.65 2.64 13.26
C LEU A 10 -1.71 3.79 13.61
N LEU A 11 -1.93 4.98 13.04
CA LEU A 11 -1.09 6.17 13.24
C LEU A 11 -1.17 6.73 14.68
N ASP A 12 -2.27 6.47 15.37
CA ASP A 12 -2.48 6.88 16.76
C ASP A 12 -2.02 5.82 17.77
N SER A 13 -1.76 4.59 17.31
CA SER A 13 -1.28 3.51 18.18
C SER A 13 0.25 3.47 18.27
N ALA A 14 0.79 4.00 19.37
CA ALA A 14 2.24 3.99 19.61
C ALA A 14 2.83 2.56 19.64
N SER A 15 2.07 1.59 20.15
CA SER A 15 2.51 0.18 20.23
C SER A 15 2.60 -0.47 18.85
N GLN A 16 1.59 -0.25 18.00
CA GLN A 16 1.59 -0.79 16.64
C GLN A 16 2.68 -0.14 15.77
N LEU A 17 2.85 1.18 15.86
CA LEU A 17 3.93 1.88 15.17
C LEU A 17 5.31 1.38 15.63
N SER A 18 5.52 1.20 16.93
CA SER A 18 6.76 0.68 17.48
C SER A 18 7.05 -0.74 16.97
N TYR A 19 6.03 -1.60 16.93
CA TYR A 19 6.14 -2.94 16.36
C TYR A 19 6.55 -2.90 14.89
N LEU A 20 5.84 -2.11 14.07
CA LEU A 20 6.13 -2.02 12.64
C LEU A 20 7.52 -1.43 12.34
N LYS A 21 7.98 -0.46 13.15
CA LYS A 21 9.32 0.12 13.00
C LYS A 21 10.45 -0.88 13.26
N SER A 22 10.16 -1.98 13.94
CA SER A 22 11.12 -3.06 14.17
C SER A 22 11.13 -4.13 13.07
N LYS A 23 10.30 -3.97 12.04
CA LYS A 23 10.06 -4.94 10.98
C LYS A 23 10.41 -4.36 9.60
N ARG A 24 10.67 -5.24 8.65
CA ARG A 24 10.74 -4.91 7.23
C ARG A 24 9.32 -4.90 6.69
N VAL A 25 8.85 -3.73 6.30
CA VAL A 25 7.44 -3.48 6.00
C VAL A 25 7.22 -3.24 4.52
N GLY A 26 6.32 -4.01 3.91
CA GLY A 26 5.73 -3.70 2.61
C GLY A 26 4.39 -2.97 2.81
N LEU A 27 4.12 -1.96 2.00
CA LEU A 27 2.85 -1.26 1.98
C LEU A 27 2.11 -1.55 0.68
N VAL A 28 0.85 -1.95 0.77
CA VAL A 28 -0.05 -2.02 -0.40
C VAL A 28 -0.99 -0.83 -0.34
N ALA A 29 -0.89 0.06 -1.31
CA ALA A 29 -1.62 1.33 -1.32
C ALA A 29 -2.06 1.75 -2.73
N HIS A 30 -3.09 2.57 -2.78
CA HIS A 30 -3.77 3.08 -3.96
C HIS A 30 -4.02 4.60 -3.75
N PRO A 31 -4.38 5.38 -4.79
CA PRO A 31 -4.69 6.80 -4.61
C PRO A 31 -5.76 7.11 -3.56
N ALA A 32 -6.68 6.18 -3.29
CA ALA A 32 -7.69 6.31 -2.24
C ALA A 32 -7.21 5.86 -0.85
N SER A 33 -5.97 5.40 -0.71
CA SER A 33 -5.35 5.06 0.57
C SER A 33 -4.95 6.34 1.28
N ILE A 34 -5.91 6.94 1.99
CA ILE A 34 -5.79 8.25 2.64
C ILE A 34 -6.28 8.21 4.07
N THR A 35 -5.71 9.07 4.90
CA THR A 35 -6.19 9.33 6.26
C THR A 35 -7.48 10.14 6.24
N SER A 36 -8.15 10.26 7.39
CA SER A 36 -9.31 11.15 7.58
C SER A 36 -8.98 12.63 7.28
N THR A 37 -7.71 13.01 7.33
CA THR A 37 -7.23 14.35 6.97
C THR A 37 -6.79 14.45 5.49
N GLN A 38 -7.15 13.47 4.66
CA GLN A 38 -6.85 13.39 3.23
C GLN A 38 -5.35 13.34 2.89
N LYS A 39 -4.53 12.89 3.81
CA LYS A 39 -3.11 12.65 3.57
C LYS A 39 -2.92 11.21 3.10
N HIS A 40 -2.16 11.01 2.02
CA HIS A 40 -1.88 9.66 1.52
C HIS A 40 -1.17 8.82 2.59
N THR A 41 -1.55 7.55 2.70
CA THR A 41 -1.06 6.63 3.74
C THR A 41 0.45 6.54 3.79
N LEU A 42 1.13 6.47 2.64
CA LEU A 42 2.60 6.47 2.58
C LEU A 42 3.19 7.71 3.26
N ASP A 43 2.68 8.89 2.91
CA ASP A 43 3.16 10.16 3.45
C ASP A 43 2.90 10.26 4.96
N ALA A 44 1.75 9.73 5.41
CA ALA A 44 1.37 9.74 6.81
C ALA A 44 2.25 8.81 7.66
N LEU A 45 2.56 7.61 7.15
CA LEU A 45 3.46 6.65 7.81
C LEU A 45 4.88 7.21 7.92
N ILE A 46 5.40 7.79 6.84
CA ILE A 46 6.74 8.42 6.83
C ILE A 46 6.81 9.58 7.81
N ALA A 47 5.76 10.41 7.90
CA ALA A 47 5.67 11.50 8.87
C ALA A 47 5.70 11.02 10.33
N LYS A 48 5.24 9.79 10.60
CA LYS A 48 5.32 9.12 11.91
C LYS A 48 6.65 8.36 12.11
N GLY A 49 7.58 8.48 11.18
CA GLY A 49 8.89 7.83 11.23
C GLY A 49 8.85 6.34 10.86
N LEU A 50 7.82 5.88 10.16
CA LEU A 50 7.72 4.54 9.59
C LEU A 50 7.84 4.64 8.07
N LYS A 51 9.04 4.39 7.55
CA LYS A 51 9.28 4.29 6.11
C LYS A 51 9.17 2.82 5.70
N PRO A 52 8.20 2.44 4.84
CA PRO A 52 8.16 1.09 4.28
C PRO A 52 9.41 0.77 3.46
N ASP A 53 9.78 -0.50 3.38
CA ASP A 53 10.91 -0.97 2.57
C ASP A 53 10.55 -0.98 1.08
N CYS A 54 9.31 -1.28 0.75
CA CYS A 54 8.75 -1.14 -0.60
C CYS A 54 7.24 -0.87 -0.56
N VAL A 55 6.71 -0.45 -1.69
CA VAL A 55 5.26 -0.23 -1.88
C VAL A 55 4.78 -1.07 -3.05
N PHE A 56 3.63 -1.69 -2.91
CA PHE A 56 2.93 -2.38 -3.98
C PHE A 56 1.75 -1.54 -4.45
N GLY A 57 1.71 -1.24 -5.74
CA GLY A 57 0.61 -0.51 -6.38
C GLY A 57 -0.28 -1.47 -7.17
N PRO A 58 -1.58 -1.56 -6.86
CA PRO A 58 -2.53 -2.30 -7.67
C PRO A 58 -2.85 -1.54 -8.95
N GLN A 59 -3.91 -1.93 -9.66
CA GLN A 59 -4.40 -1.22 -10.84
C GLN A 59 -4.51 0.30 -10.57
N HIS A 60 -4.11 1.12 -11.53
CA HIS A 60 -3.99 2.59 -11.48
C HIS A 60 -2.79 3.13 -10.67
N GLY A 61 -1.92 2.28 -10.16
CA GLY A 61 -0.73 2.68 -9.44
C GLY A 61 -0.98 3.16 -8.02
N MET A 62 0.08 3.51 -7.32
CA MET A 62 0.03 3.94 -5.93
C MET A 62 -0.57 5.36 -5.77
N ARG A 63 -0.34 6.27 -6.73
CA ARG A 63 -0.79 7.67 -6.65
C ARG A 63 -1.73 8.10 -7.77
N GLY A 64 -2.23 7.16 -8.58
CA GLY A 64 -3.18 7.48 -9.66
C GLY A 64 -2.58 8.15 -10.88
N GLU A 65 -1.27 8.08 -11.03
CA GLU A 65 -0.55 8.60 -12.19
C GLU A 65 -0.90 7.87 -13.50
N LYS A 66 -1.55 6.74 -13.40
CA LYS A 66 -1.99 5.90 -14.52
C LYS A 66 -3.52 5.73 -14.48
N GLN A 67 -4.22 6.76 -14.90
CA GLN A 67 -5.70 6.78 -14.82
C GLN A 67 -6.40 6.03 -15.96
N ASP A 68 -5.68 5.68 -17.01
CA ASP A 68 -6.30 5.03 -18.16
C ASP A 68 -6.50 3.54 -17.90
N ASN A 69 -7.70 3.06 -18.13
CA ASN A 69 -8.02 1.65 -17.99
C ASN A 69 -7.19 0.82 -18.97
N MET A 70 -6.61 -0.29 -18.49
CA MET A 70 -5.88 -1.29 -19.28
C MET A 70 -4.46 -0.90 -19.75
N ILE A 71 -3.89 0.20 -19.26
CA ILE A 71 -2.47 0.46 -19.45
C ILE A 71 -1.70 -0.21 -18.31
N GLU A 72 -0.83 -1.14 -18.68
CA GLU A 72 0.10 -1.77 -17.75
C GLU A 72 1.09 -0.74 -17.20
N THR A 73 1.50 -0.93 -15.97
CA THR A 73 2.41 -0.03 -15.27
C THR A 73 3.66 -0.80 -14.88
N ASP A 74 4.82 -0.29 -15.27
CA ASP A 74 6.09 -0.84 -14.84
C ASP A 74 6.39 -0.48 -13.38
N ASP A 75 7.29 -1.24 -12.77
CA ASP A 75 7.91 -0.89 -11.51
C ASP A 75 8.66 0.42 -11.64
N TYR A 76 8.63 1.24 -10.59
CA TYR A 76 9.35 2.50 -10.60
C TYR A 76 9.92 2.84 -9.21
N PHE A 77 10.86 3.78 -9.19
CA PHE A 77 11.41 4.30 -7.96
C PHE A 77 10.79 5.67 -7.65
N ASP A 78 10.12 5.79 -6.49
CA ASP A 78 9.58 7.07 -6.05
C ASP A 78 10.74 8.00 -5.63
N PRO A 79 10.99 9.09 -6.39
CA PRO A 79 12.10 9.98 -6.11
C PRO A 79 11.89 10.84 -4.86
N VAL A 80 10.63 11.05 -4.44
CA VAL A 80 10.28 11.87 -3.29
C VAL A 80 10.67 11.17 -1.99
N HIS A 81 10.27 9.91 -1.86
CA HIS A 81 10.53 9.13 -0.65
C HIS A 81 11.69 8.14 -0.80
N GLN A 82 12.24 8.03 -2.01
CA GLN A 82 13.32 7.07 -2.32
C GLN A 82 12.92 5.64 -1.95
N ILE A 83 11.77 5.20 -2.47
CA ILE A 83 11.17 3.89 -2.24
C ILE A 83 10.88 3.21 -3.57
N GLN A 84 11.17 1.90 -3.64
CA GLN A 84 10.75 1.07 -4.77
C GLN A 84 9.24 0.88 -4.75
N VAL A 85 8.58 1.18 -5.86
CA VAL A 85 7.17 0.89 -6.10
C VAL A 85 7.07 -0.25 -7.09
N ILE A 86 6.50 -1.36 -6.64
CA ILE A 86 6.30 -2.58 -7.42
C ILE A 86 4.87 -2.56 -7.96
N SER A 87 4.74 -2.68 -9.27
CA SER A 87 3.44 -2.72 -9.91
C SER A 87 2.85 -4.13 -9.87
N LEU A 88 1.63 -4.22 -9.36
CA LEU A 88 0.80 -5.42 -9.48
C LEU A 88 -0.22 -5.30 -10.63
N TYR A 89 0.06 -4.42 -11.59
CA TYR A 89 -0.72 -4.26 -12.81
C TYR A 89 0.18 -4.08 -14.05
N GLY A 90 1.20 -4.92 -14.12
CA GLY A 90 2.17 -4.97 -15.20
C GLY A 90 2.58 -6.40 -15.48
N GLU A 91 3.86 -6.66 -15.50
CA GLU A 91 4.43 -8.01 -15.67
C GLU A 91 3.87 -9.01 -14.65
N HIS A 92 3.69 -8.55 -13.41
CA HIS A 92 3.15 -9.36 -12.32
C HIS A 92 1.75 -8.87 -11.92
N ARG A 93 0.82 -9.81 -11.75
CA ARG A 93 -0.53 -9.57 -11.19
C ARG A 93 -0.65 -10.06 -9.75
N ARG A 94 0.37 -10.78 -9.29
CA ARG A 94 0.50 -11.31 -7.94
C ARG A 94 1.90 -11.02 -7.43
N PRO A 95 2.08 -10.77 -6.12
CA PRO A 95 3.43 -10.69 -5.58
C PRO A 95 4.12 -12.05 -5.75
N THR A 96 5.37 -12.03 -6.13
CA THR A 96 6.20 -13.26 -6.18
C THR A 96 6.81 -13.53 -4.81
N ALA A 97 7.21 -14.78 -4.58
CA ALA A 97 7.92 -15.15 -3.35
C ALA A 97 9.17 -14.29 -3.14
N GLU A 98 9.90 -13.98 -4.20
CA GLU A 98 11.12 -13.15 -4.17
C GLU A 98 10.82 -11.71 -3.72
N MET A 99 9.65 -11.15 -4.07
CA MET A 99 9.22 -9.82 -3.64
C MET A 99 8.84 -9.80 -2.16
N LEU A 100 8.36 -10.92 -1.63
CA LEU A 100 7.88 -11.02 -0.25
C LEU A 100 8.95 -11.49 0.73
N GLU A 101 9.93 -12.30 0.29
CA GLU A 101 10.98 -12.85 1.13
C GLU A 101 11.73 -11.79 1.98
N PRO A 102 12.05 -10.59 1.46
CA PRO A 102 12.72 -9.57 2.27
C PRO A 102 11.82 -8.88 3.30
N LEU A 103 10.52 -9.20 3.35
CA LEU A 103 9.54 -8.51 4.18
C LEU A 103 9.08 -9.38 5.35
N ASP A 104 8.81 -8.74 6.48
CA ASP A 104 8.28 -9.40 7.69
C ASP A 104 6.77 -9.15 7.85
N VAL A 105 6.29 -8.00 7.35
CA VAL A 105 4.89 -7.56 7.52
C VAL A 105 4.44 -6.82 6.27
N ILE A 106 3.19 -7.05 5.89
CA ILE A 106 2.48 -6.26 4.88
C ILE A 106 1.41 -5.41 5.57
N VAL A 107 1.47 -4.11 5.35
CA VAL A 107 0.38 -3.19 5.67
C VAL A 107 -0.48 -3.05 4.43
N PHE A 108 -1.73 -3.44 4.54
CA PHE A 108 -2.67 -3.44 3.43
C PHE A 108 -3.72 -2.35 3.64
N ASP A 109 -3.68 -1.30 2.81
CA ASP A 109 -4.60 -0.17 2.87
C ASP A 109 -5.29 0.05 1.52
N LEU A 110 -6.17 -0.87 1.17
CA LEU A 110 -7.05 -0.76 0.00
C LEU A 110 -8.49 -0.82 0.46
N GLN A 111 -9.26 0.21 0.14
CA GLN A 111 -10.69 0.22 0.40
C GLN A 111 -11.41 -0.58 -0.68
N ASP A 112 -12.18 -1.58 -0.26
CA ASP A 112 -13.10 -2.33 -1.12
C ASP A 112 -14.53 -1.93 -0.77
N ILE A 113 -15.27 -1.45 -1.77
CA ILE A 113 -16.67 -1.01 -1.59
C ILE A 113 -17.69 -2.13 -1.83
N GLY A 114 -17.22 -3.38 -1.95
CA GLY A 114 -18.08 -4.53 -2.19
C GLY A 114 -18.62 -4.59 -3.62
N CYS A 115 -17.98 -3.95 -4.57
CA CYS A 115 -18.39 -3.92 -5.96
C CYS A 115 -17.55 -4.89 -6.79
N ARG A 116 -18.21 -5.78 -7.54
CA ARG A 116 -17.55 -6.85 -8.30
C ARG A 116 -16.48 -6.39 -9.30
N ILE A 117 -16.59 -5.16 -9.78
CA ILE A 117 -15.61 -4.61 -10.72
C ILE A 117 -14.27 -4.26 -10.07
N TYR A 118 -14.22 -4.12 -8.74
CA TYR A 118 -12.99 -3.87 -8.00
C TYR A 118 -12.27 -5.18 -7.69
N THR A 119 -10.95 -5.17 -7.89
CA THR A 119 -10.09 -6.37 -7.76
C THR A 119 -9.23 -6.37 -6.49
N TYR A 120 -9.43 -5.41 -5.59
CA TYR A 120 -8.57 -5.21 -4.42
C TYR A 120 -8.66 -6.36 -3.41
N ILE A 121 -9.84 -6.97 -3.25
CA ILE A 121 -9.98 -8.17 -2.41
C ILE A 121 -9.15 -9.33 -2.96
N ALA A 122 -9.10 -9.50 -4.28
CA ALA A 122 -8.26 -10.52 -4.91
C ALA A 122 -6.77 -10.20 -4.70
N THR A 123 -6.38 -8.92 -4.80
CA THR A 123 -5.01 -8.48 -4.49
C THR A 123 -4.65 -8.84 -3.05
N MET A 124 -5.54 -8.59 -2.08
CA MET A 124 -5.31 -8.96 -0.68
C MET A 124 -5.14 -10.47 -0.50
N MET A 125 -5.97 -11.28 -1.16
CA MET A 125 -5.87 -12.74 -1.10
C MET A 125 -4.52 -13.24 -1.61
N TYR A 126 -3.97 -12.62 -2.66
CA TYR A 126 -2.66 -13.00 -3.21
C TYR A 126 -1.48 -12.72 -2.28
N PHE A 127 -1.64 -11.85 -1.30
CA PHE A 127 -0.65 -11.63 -0.24
C PHE A 127 -0.82 -12.59 0.93
N ALA A 128 -2.00 -13.23 1.06
CA ALA A 128 -2.31 -14.16 2.14
C ALA A 128 -2.01 -15.62 1.80
N ASP A 129 -1.90 -15.97 0.51
CA ASP A 129 -1.56 -17.30 0.01
C ASP A 129 -0.03 -17.55 0.07
#